data_7e69103a7ed282c870157abab8ae9d79
#
_entry.id   7e69103a7ed282c870157abab8ae9d79
#
_cell.length_a   1.000
_cell.length_b   1.000
_cell.length_c   1.000
_cell.angle_alpha   90.00
_cell.angle_beta   90.00
_cell.angle_gamma   90.00
#
_symmetry.space_group_name_H-M   'P 1'
#
loop_
_entity.id
_entity.type
_entity.pdbx_description
1 polymer ?
#
loop_
_entity_poly.entity_id
_entity_poly.type
_entity_poly.pdbx_seq_one_letter_code
_entity_poly.pdbx_strand_id
1 'polypeptide(L)'
;MEAFVVALQSVWNDSGFSAFTMGHAIMMLVGIILLYLAIGKGFEPLLLSPIAFGCLLANVPKTGFEDQPGVMQVILYGINHEIFPPLIFLGVGAMTDFGPLIANPKTLLLGAAAQAGVFVSLLGAMMLGFTVQEASAIGIIGGADGPTTIYLAAKMAPNLLGAIAVAAYSYMSLVPLIQPPIMKLCTTEADRKIVMEQLRPVSHFERIVFPVVTTIVISLLLPPVCSLIGMLMLGNLFKEAGCLDRLSDTAQNALMNIVTIMLATGTGLTMKAESFLNYQTILIIVLGLIAFAAGTFAGVVFGKLMCILDGGKTNPLIGSAGVSAVPMAARVSQIVGQKANPANFLLMHAMGPNVAGVIGTAVAAGAMLAMIGPVK
;
A
#
# COMPACT_ATOMS: atom_id res chain seq x y z
N MET A 1 -13.42 -49.75 27.62
CA MET A 1 -13.11 -49.58 26.20
C MET A 1 -14.09 -48.64 25.50
N GLU A 2 -15.41 -48.79 25.72
CA GLU A 2 -16.41 -47.89 25.07
C GLU A 2 -16.20 -46.40 25.37
N ALA A 3 -15.94 -46.04 26.64
CA ALA A 3 -15.67 -44.64 27.00
C ALA A 3 -14.45 -44.05 26.30
N PHE A 4 -13.41 -44.85 26.05
CA PHE A 4 -12.21 -44.44 25.32
C PHE A 4 -12.48 -44.24 23.82
N VAL A 5 -13.28 -45.13 23.23
CA VAL A 5 -13.71 -45.02 21.82
C VAL A 5 -14.58 -43.77 21.62
N VAL A 6 -15.51 -43.53 22.54
CA VAL A 6 -16.38 -42.34 22.54
C VAL A 6 -15.51 -41.04 22.66
N ALA A 7 -14.53 -41.05 23.56
CA ALA A 7 -13.61 -39.90 23.71
C ALA A 7 -12.79 -39.67 22.45
N LEU A 8 -12.27 -40.71 21.80
CA LEU A 8 -11.55 -40.59 20.52
C LEU A 8 -12.46 -40.08 19.40
N GLN A 9 -13.70 -40.55 19.33
CA GLN A 9 -14.67 -40.04 18.35
C GLN A 9 -15.03 -38.59 18.61
N SER A 10 -15.15 -38.14 19.85
CA SER A 10 -15.37 -36.73 20.19
C SER A 10 -14.19 -35.88 19.74
N VAL A 11 -12.96 -36.27 20.08
CA VAL A 11 -11.76 -35.57 19.64
C VAL A 11 -11.69 -35.48 18.11
N TRP A 12 -11.99 -36.55 17.39
CA TRP A 12 -12.04 -36.53 15.94
C TRP A 12 -13.13 -35.59 15.40
N ASN A 13 -14.34 -35.70 15.95
CA ASN A 13 -15.46 -34.88 15.52
C ASN A 13 -15.25 -33.39 15.83
N ASP A 14 -14.56 -33.06 16.91
CA ASP A 14 -14.25 -31.67 17.30
C ASP A 14 -13.00 -31.15 16.62
N SER A 15 -12.17 -32.01 16.04
CA SER A 15 -10.97 -31.61 15.32
C SER A 15 -11.29 -30.89 13.99
N GLY A 16 -10.41 -30.03 13.56
CA GLY A 16 -10.47 -29.38 12.24
C GLY A 16 -10.42 -30.39 11.08
N PHE A 17 -9.86 -31.60 11.28
CA PHE A 17 -9.77 -32.61 10.23
C PHE A 17 -11.13 -33.09 9.75
N SER A 18 -12.12 -33.18 10.63
CA SER A 18 -13.48 -33.64 10.29
C SER A 18 -14.25 -32.67 9.39
N ALA A 19 -13.86 -31.38 9.36
CA ALA A 19 -14.44 -30.33 8.53
C ALA A 19 -13.48 -29.84 7.41
N PHE A 20 -12.35 -30.53 7.20
CA PHE A 20 -11.35 -30.13 6.23
C PHE A 20 -11.82 -30.38 4.80
N THR A 21 -11.76 -29.34 3.97
CA THR A 21 -12.17 -29.38 2.57
C THR A 21 -10.99 -29.14 1.62
N MET A 22 -11.18 -29.42 0.33
CA MET A 22 -10.19 -29.11 -0.70
C MET A 22 -9.91 -27.59 -0.78
N GLY A 23 -10.90 -26.73 -0.52
CA GLY A 23 -10.71 -25.29 -0.45
C GLY A 23 -9.71 -24.90 0.63
N HIS A 24 -9.83 -25.47 1.83
CA HIS A 24 -8.88 -25.26 2.93
C HIS A 24 -7.46 -25.70 2.53
N ALA A 25 -7.31 -26.87 1.87
CA ALA A 25 -6.02 -27.37 1.40
C ALA A 25 -5.38 -26.42 0.38
N ILE A 26 -6.15 -25.91 -0.58
CA ILE A 26 -5.66 -24.95 -1.59
C ILE A 26 -5.21 -23.65 -0.91
N MET A 27 -6.01 -23.11 0.03
CA MET A 27 -5.63 -21.86 0.72
C MET A 27 -4.43 -22.03 1.64
N MET A 28 -4.27 -23.18 2.29
CA MET A 28 -3.05 -23.50 3.03
C MET A 28 -1.84 -23.56 2.11
N LEU A 29 -1.97 -24.15 0.91
CA LEU A 29 -0.91 -24.14 -0.10
C LEU A 29 -0.59 -22.70 -0.54
N VAL A 30 -1.60 -21.86 -0.77
CA VAL A 30 -1.41 -20.43 -1.06
C VAL A 30 -0.63 -19.75 0.07
N GLY A 31 -1.02 -19.97 1.34
CA GLY A 31 -0.30 -19.44 2.49
C GLY A 31 1.18 -19.88 2.53
N ILE A 32 1.46 -21.16 2.26
CA ILE A 32 2.84 -21.69 2.21
C ILE A 32 3.63 -21.04 1.06
N ILE A 33 3.03 -20.87 -0.11
CA ILE A 33 3.66 -20.19 -1.25
C ILE A 33 3.99 -18.74 -0.89
N LEU A 34 3.06 -18.01 -0.27
CA LEU A 34 3.29 -16.64 0.18
C LEU A 34 4.41 -16.55 1.22
N LEU A 35 4.48 -17.49 2.17
CA LEU A 35 5.60 -17.59 3.11
C LEU A 35 6.93 -17.83 2.41
N TYR A 36 6.95 -18.71 1.41
CA TYR A 36 8.17 -18.96 0.62
C TYR A 36 8.60 -17.71 -0.15
N LEU A 37 7.67 -16.97 -0.73
CA LEU A 37 7.97 -15.71 -1.41
C LEU A 37 8.51 -14.65 -0.43
N ALA A 38 7.90 -14.54 0.75
CA ALA A 38 8.32 -13.60 1.78
C ALA A 38 9.72 -13.92 2.31
N ILE A 39 9.93 -15.16 2.77
CA ILE A 39 11.16 -15.56 3.49
C ILE A 39 12.26 -15.99 2.50
N GLY A 40 11.91 -16.81 1.51
CA GLY A 40 12.88 -17.38 0.57
C GLY A 40 13.29 -16.43 -0.56
N LYS A 41 12.38 -15.52 -0.97
CA LYS A 41 12.64 -14.54 -2.05
C LYS A 41 12.79 -13.10 -1.55
N GLY A 42 12.52 -12.83 -0.28
CA GLY A 42 12.61 -11.49 0.30
C GLY A 42 11.53 -10.50 -0.18
N PHE A 43 10.37 -11.01 -0.60
CA PHE A 43 9.26 -10.18 -1.06
C PHE A 43 8.50 -9.61 0.13
N GLU A 44 8.77 -8.33 0.49
CA GLU A 44 8.12 -7.63 1.60
C GLU A 44 7.93 -8.51 2.86
N PRO A 45 9.01 -9.07 3.44
CA PRO A 45 8.90 -10.09 4.46
C PRO A 45 8.15 -9.61 5.71
N LEU A 46 8.21 -8.32 6.02
CA LEU A 46 7.55 -7.74 7.20
C LEU A 46 6.02 -7.76 7.12
N LEU A 47 5.48 -7.68 5.91
CA LEU A 47 4.03 -7.69 5.68
C LEU A 47 3.54 -9.04 5.18
N LEU A 48 4.21 -9.59 4.16
CA LEU A 48 3.73 -10.81 3.52
C LEU A 48 3.83 -12.04 4.43
N SER A 49 4.81 -12.11 5.35
CA SER A 49 4.91 -13.24 6.27
C SER A 49 3.73 -13.32 7.25
N PRO A 50 3.36 -12.25 7.98
CA PRO A 50 2.18 -12.30 8.84
C PRO A 50 0.87 -12.49 8.07
N ILE A 51 0.73 -11.92 6.84
CA ILE A 51 -0.44 -12.16 5.98
C ILE A 51 -0.54 -13.65 5.66
N ALA A 52 0.54 -14.25 5.20
CA ALA A 52 0.58 -15.66 4.84
C ALA A 52 0.26 -16.57 6.05
N PHE A 53 0.80 -16.25 7.22
CA PHE A 53 0.52 -17.00 8.43
C PHE A 53 -0.94 -16.84 8.88
N GLY A 54 -1.48 -15.62 8.80
CA GLY A 54 -2.90 -15.35 9.04
C GLY A 54 -3.82 -16.14 8.09
N CYS A 55 -3.43 -16.25 6.81
CA CYS A 55 -4.13 -17.08 5.83
C CYS A 55 -4.14 -18.57 6.23
N LEU A 56 -3.02 -19.10 6.72
CA LEU A 56 -2.97 -20.47 7.25
C LEU A 56 -3.96 -20.64 8.41
N LEU A 57 -3.97 -19.72 9.37
CA LEU A 57 -4.86 -19.76 10.54
C LEU A 57 -6.34 -19.64 10.14
N ALA A 58 -6.66 -18.76 9.19
CA ALA A 58 -8.03 -18.56 8.69
C ALA A 58 -8.64 -19.82 8.05
N ASN A 59 -7.79 -20.69 7.51
CA ASN A 59 -8.19 -21.90 6.80
C ASN A 59 -8.03 -23.17 7.65
N VAL A 60 -7.81 -23.05 8.95
CA VAL A 60 -7.98 -24.14 9.91
C VAL A 60 -9.46 -24.19 10.33
N PRO A 61 -10.22 -25.25 9.99
CA PRO A 61 -11.63 -25.32 10.34
C PRO A 61 -11.86 -25.38 11.85
N LYS A 62 -13.04 -24.92 12.30
CA LYS A 62 -13.49 -24.98 13.70
C LYS A 62 -12.66 -24.20 14.71
N THR A 63 -11.89 -23.21 14.30
CA THR A 63 -11.10 -22.38 15.23
C THR A 63 -11.93 -21.43 16.07
N GLY A 64 -13.13 -21.04 15.59
CA GLY A 64 -14.02 -20.10 16.30
C GLY A 64 -13.45 -18.70 16.51
N PHE A 65 -12.45 -18.29 15.73
CA PHE A 65 -11.78 -16.98 15.92
C PHE A 65 -12.69 -15.76 15.82
N GLU A 66 -13.81 -15.88 15.12
CA GLU A 66 -14.79 -14.80 14.98
C GLU A 66 -15.81 -14.77 16.10
N ASP A 67 -16.11 -15.92 16.69
CA ASP A 67 -17.21 -16.10 17.64
C ASP A 67 -16.75 -16.02 19.10
N GLN A 68 -15.44 -16.18 19.35
CA GLN A 68 -14.90 -16.24 20.71
C GLN A 68 -14.04 -15.02 21.04
N PRO A 69 -14.23 -14.39 22.22
CA PRO A 69 -13.39 -13.30 22.65
C PRO A 69 -11.93 -13.75 22.77
N GLY A 70 -11.03 -13.05 22.06
CA GLY A 70 -9.60 -13.38 22.03
C GLY A 70 -8.80 -12.42 21.17
N VAL A 71 -7.50 -12.65 21.10
CA VAL A 71 -6.57 -11.79 20.35
C VAL A 71 -6.96 -11.68 18.88
N MET A 72 -7.39 -12.79 18.25
CA MET A 72 -7.76 -12.79 16.83
C MET A 72 -9.02 -11.96 16.58
N GLN A 73 -10.00 -11.98 17.49
CA GLN A 73 -11.18 -11.12 17.39
C GLN A 73 -10.80 -9.63 17.55
N VAL A 74 -9.88 -9.30 18.46
CA VAL A 74 -9.39 -7.91 18.61
C VAL A 74 -8.67 -7.43 17.35
N ILE A 75 -7.88 -8.29 16.72
CA ILE A 75 -7.20 -7.99 15.45
C ILE A 75 -8.22 -7.76 14.33
N LEU A 76 -9.21 -8.64 14.18
CA LEU A 76 -10.28 -8.48 13.18
C LEU A 76 -11.11 -7.23 13.45
N TYR A 77 -11.41 -6.94 14.72
CA TYR A 77 -12.09 -5.70 15.11
C TYR A 77 -11.29 -4.47 14.65
N GLY A 78 -9.98 -4.44 14.89
CA GLY A 78 -9.12 -3.33 14.50
C GLY A 78 -9.04 -3.12 12.98
N ILE A 79 -9.17 -4.18 12.17
CA ILE A 79 -9.27 -4.08 10.72
C ILE A 79 -10.63 -3.53 10.30
N ASN A 80 -11.71 -4.12 10.79
CA ASN A 80 -13.08 -3.74 10.43
C ASN A 80 -13.44 -2.31 10.87
N HIS A 81 -12.77 -1.79 11.91
CA HIS A 81 -12.96 -0.41 12.42
C HIS A 81 -11.81 0.53 12.00
N GLU A 82 -10.94 0.10 11.06
CA GLU A 82 -9.91 0.93 10.44
C GLU A 82 -8.90 1.56 11.42
N ILE A 83 -8.65 0.87 12.54
CA ILE A 83 -7.74 1.36 13.58
C ILE A 83 -6.29 1.37 13.09
N PHE A 84 -5.89 0.31 12.38
CA PHE A 84 -4.49 0.08 12.00
C PHE A 84 -3.98 0.99 10.90
N PRO A 85 -4.72 1.28 9.79
CA PRO A 85 -4.19 2.10 8.71
C PRO A 85 -3.73 3.50 9.13
N PRO A 86 -4.49 4.27 9.93
CA PRO A 86 -4.00 5.56 10.43
C PRO A 86 -2.75 5.44 11.32
N LEU A 87 -2.63 4.37 12.13
CA LEU A 87 -1.45 4.13 12.96
C LEU A 87 -0.22 3.78 12.12
N ILE A 88 -0.38 3.03 11.03
CA ILE A 88 0.69 2.81 10.04
C ILE A 88 1.12 4.15 9.43
N PHE A 89 0.15 5.01 9.05
CA PHE A 89 0.44 6.33 8.50
C PHE A 89 1.23 7.22 9.46
N LEU A 90 1.00 7.11 10.78
CA LEU A 90 1.81 7.79 11.79
C LEU A 90 3.29 7.36 11.69
N GLY A 91 3.54 6.06 11.62
CA GLY A 91 4.89 5.52 11.46
C GLY A 91 5.52 5.92 10.12
N VAL A 92 4.77 5.82 9.02
CA VAL A 92 5.22 6.26 7.70
C VAL A 92 5.57 7.74 7.69
N GLY A 93 4.77 8.59 8.33
CA GLY A 93 5.04 10.02 8.46
C GLY A 93 6.34 10.31 9.22
N ALA A 94 6.58 9.59 10.32
CA ALA A 94 7.80 9.70 11.10
C ALA A 94 9.06 9.21 10.33
N MET A 95 8.91 8.26 9.42
CA MET A 95 10.00 7.78 8.56
C MET A 95 10.25 8.68 7.34
N THR A 96 9.23 9.39 6.87
CA THR A 96 9.24 10.10 5.60
C THR A 96 9.94 11.46 5.70
N ASP A 97 10.77 11.79 4.72
CA ASP A 97 11.32 13.13 4.53
C ASP A 97 10.52 13.87 3.44
N PHE A 98 9.76 14.89 3.85
CA PHE A 98 9.01 15.75 2.94
C PHE A 98 9.85 16.91 2.38
N GLY A 99 11.10 17.07 2.83
CA GLY A 99 12.02 18.10 2.35
C GLY A 99 12.12 18.18 0.82
N PRO A 100 12.32 17.07 0.10
CA PRO A 100 12.36 17.06 -1.36
C PRO A 100 11.09 17.58 -2.03
N LEU A 101 9.91 17.29 -1.47
CA LEU A 101 8.63 17.79 -1.95
C LEU A 101 8.48 19.30 -1.69
N ILE A 102 8.85 19.75 -0.49
CA ILE A 102 8.83 21.18 -0.12
C ILE A 102 9.82 21.99 -0.99
N ALA A 103 11.01 21.41 -1.25
CA ALA A 103 12.03 22.02 -2.09
C ALA A 103 11.58 22.18 -3.55
N ASN A 104 10.83 21.22 -4.08
CA ASN A 104 10.32 21.22 -5.45
C ASN A 104 8.83 20.82 -5.51
N PRO A 105 7.89 21.75 -5.20
CA PRO A 105 6.46 21.45 -5.18
C PRO A 105 5.87 20.99 -6.52
N LYS A 106 6.54 21.26 -7.64
CA LYS A 106 6.10 20.78 -8.96
C LYS A 106 6.02 19.25 -9.02
N THR A 107 6.76 18.54 -8.16
CA THR A 107 6.73 17.09 -8.07
C THR A 107 5.39 16.53 -7.55
N LEU A 108 4.54 17.38 -6.94
CA LEU A 108 3.13 17.03 -6.65
C LEU A 108 2.37 16.59 -7.89
N LEU A 109 2.65 17.23 -9.03
CA LEU A 109 2.01 16.89 -10.30
C LEU A 109 2.40 15.48 -10.78
N LEU A 110 3.62 15.02 -10.48
CA LEU A 110 4.07 13.66 -10.82
C LEU A 110 3.34 12.62 -9.94
N GLY A 111 3.16 12.91 -8.65
CA GLY A 111 2.34 12.08 -7.77
C GLY A 111 0.89 12.03 -8.23
N ALA A 112 0.32 13.17 -8.62
CA ALA A 112 -1.04 13.25 -9.16
C ALA A 112 -1.17 12.47 -10.49
N ALA A 113 -0.20 12.57 -11.40
CA ALA A 113 -0.20 11.84 -12.66
C ALA A 113 -0.17 10.32 -12.46
N ALA A 114 0.58 9.84 -11.48
CA ALA A 114 0.64 8.41 -11.16
C ALA A 114 -0.70 7.86 -10.63
N GLN A 115 -1.61 8.73 -10.12
CA GLN A 115 -2.97 8.29 -9.74
C GLN A 115 -3.82 7.87 -10.96
N ALA A 116 -3.35 8.08 -12.18
CA ALA A 116 -3.98 7.50 -13.37
C ALA A 116 -4.16 5.98 -13.24
N GLY A 117 -3.23 5.28 -12.54
CA GLY A 117 -3.37 3.87 -12.22
C GLY A 117 -4.63 3.54 -11.41
N VAL A 118 -4.99 4.38 -10.46
CA VAL A 118 -6.23 4.26 -9.66
C VAL A 118 -7.46 4.33 -10.55
N PHE A 119 -7.51 5.30 -11.45
CA PHE A 119 -8.66 5.48 -12.34
C PHE A 119 -8.75 4.38 -13.39
N VAL A 120 -7.62 3.91 -13.94
CA VAL A 120 -7.59 2.78 -14.89
C VAL A 120 -8.14 1.52 -14.24
N SER A 121 -7.75 1.22 -13.02
CA SER A 121 -8.25 0.07 -12.28
C SER A 121 -9.72 0.20 -11.90
N LEU A 122 -10.14 1.38 -11.44
CA LEU A 122 -11.54 1.66 -11.13
C LEU A 122 -12.44 1.45 -12.35
N LEU A 123 -12.10 2.07 -13.48
CA LEU A 123 -12.88 1.92 -14.71
C LEU A 123 -12.84 0.47 -15.21
N GLY A 124 -11.68 -0.19 -15.16
CA GLY A 124 -11.55 -1.60 -15.53
C GLY A 124 -12.41 -2.51 -14.66
N ALA A 125 -12.45 -2.29 -13.34
CA ALA A 125 -13.30 -3.06 -12.43
C ALA A 125 -14.81 -2.84 -12.73
N MET A 126 -15.21 -1.59 -12.98
CA MET A 126 -16.59 -1.31 -13.39
C MET A 126 -16.97 -2.01 -14.71
N MET A 127 -16.08 -2.03 -15.70
CA MET A 127 -16.29 -2.74 -16.97
C MET A 127 -16.39 -4.26 -16.80
N LEU A 128 -15.75 -4.82 -15.76
CA LEU A 128 -15.82 -6.24 -15.41
C LEU A 128 -17.03 -6.60 -14.55
N GLY A 129 -17.90 -5.64 -14.24
CA GLY A 129 -19.16 -5.88 -13.55
C GLY A 129 -19.08 -5.79 -12.00
N PHE A 130 -18.00 -5.28 -11.44
CA PHE A 130 -17.95 -4.95 -10.02
C PHE A 130 -18.85 -3.75 -9.70
N THR A 131 -19.41 -3.72 -8.50
CA THR A 131 -20.15 -2.55 -8.02
C THR A 131 -19.24 -1.33 -7.93
N VAL A 132 -19.81 -0.13 -7.90
CA VAL A 132 -19.02 1.12 -7.84
C VAL A 132 -18.17 1.17 -6.57
N GLN A 133 -18.68 0.65 -5.43
CA GLN A 133 -17.94 0.53 -4.19
C GLN A 133 -16.77 -0.46 -4.32
N GLU A 134 -17.02 -1.66 -4.82
CA GLU A 134 -15.97 -2.66 -5.06
C GLU A 134 -14.93 -2.15 -6.05
N ALA A 135 -15.36 -1.53 -7.15
CA ALA A 135 -14.48 -0.95 -8.15
C ALA A 135 -13.59 0.16 -7.57
N SER A 136 -14.13 0.97 -6.63
CA SER A 136 -13.34 1.99 -5.91
C SER A 136 -12.27 1.37 -5.03
N ALA A 137 -12.64 0.32 -4.27
CA ALA A 137 -11.71 -0.42 -3.43
C ALA A 137 -10.63 -1.15 -4.25
N ILE A 138 -10.97 -1.68 -5.43
CA ILE A 138 -10.01 -2.29 -6.36
C ILE A 138 -9.15 -1.18 -7.00
N GLY A 139 -9.77 -0.05 -7.37
CA GLY A 139 -9.10 1.07 -8.00
C GLY A 139 -7.89 1.57 -7.22
N ILE A 140 -8.02 1.71 -5.91
CA ILE A 140 -6.97 2.27 -5.06
C ILE A 140 -5.67 1.45 -5.06
N ILE A 141 -5.71 0.16 -5.44
CA ILE A 141 -4.51 -0.68 -5.62
C ILE A 141 -3.51 -0.01 -6.57
N GLY A 142 -4.02 0.69 -7.60
CA GLY A 142 -3.19 1.40 -8.58
C GLY A 142 -2.34 2.52 -8.00
N GLY A 143 -2.67 3.04 -6.81
CA GLY A 143 -1.85 3.99 -6.07
C GLY A 143 -0.62 3.36 -5.42
N ALA A 144 -0.58 2.04 -5.29
CA ALA A 144 0.47 1.26 -4.61
C ALA A 144 0.69 1.67 -3.14
N ASP A 145 -0.41 1.91 -2.42
CA ASP A 145 -0.43 2.27 -1.01
C ASP A 145 -1.23 1.21 -0.23
N GLY A 146 -0.51 0.31 0.44
CA GLY A 146 -1.12 -0.80 1.17
C GLY A 146 -2.09 -0.36 2.27
N PRO A 147 -1.69 0.52 3.21
CA PRO A 147 -2.56 1.01 4.28
C PRO A 147 -3.81 1.73 3.77
N THR A 148 -3.68 2.62 2.79
CA THR A 148 -4.84 3.29 2.16
C THR A 148 -5.75 2.29 1.46
N THR A 149 -5.17 1.27 0.83
CA THR A 149 -5.92 0.20 0.16
C THR A 149 -6.77 -0.58 1.16
N ILE A 150 -6.21 -0.96 2.31
CA ILE A 150 -6.96 -1.65 3.37
C ILE A 150 -8.03 -0.72 3.96
N TYR A 151 -7.69 0.54 4.20
CA TYR A 151 -8.64 1.53 4.72
C TYR A 151 -9.87 1.68 3.83
N LEU A 152 -9.66 1.81 2.53
CA LEU A 152 -10.77 1.96 1.60
C LEU A 152 -11.54 0.65 1.39
N ALA A 153 -10.84 -0.48 1.29
CA ALA A 153 -11.45 -1.79 1.12
C ALA A 153 -12.32 -2.19 2.32
N ALA A 154 -11.89 -1.92 3.54
CA ALA A 154 -12.69 -2.17 4.73
C ALA A 154 -14.02 -1.38 4.74
N LYS A 155 -14.04 -0.17 4.17
CA LYS A 155 -15.25 0.67 4.07
C LYS A 155 -16.14 0.35 2.88
N MET A 156 -15.57 -0.01 1.75
CA MET A 156 -16.28 -0.07 0.47
C MET A 156 -16.46 -1.50 -0.06
N ALA A 157 -15.61 -2.46 0.35
CA ALA A 157 -15.66 -3.84 -0.12
C ALA A 157 -15.09 -4.82 0.92
N PRO A 158 -15.66 -4.90 2.14
CA PRO A 158 -15.11 -5.74 3.22
C PRO A 158 -15.02 -7.23 2.83
N ASN A 159 -15.91 -7.72 1.99
CA ASN A 159 -15.91 -9.08 1.44
C ASN A 159 -14.75 -9.36 0.47
N LEU A 160 -14.15 -8.35 -0.15
CA LEU A 160 -13.00 -8.45 -1.05
C LEU A 160 -11.68 -8.02 -0.40
N LEU A 161 -11.71 -7.64 0.89
CA LEU A 161 -10.57 -7.08 1.62
C LEU A 161 -9.31 -7.95 1.50
N GLY A 162 -9.43 -9.27 1.73
CA GLY A 162 -8.31 -10.19 1.65
C GLY A 162 -7.67 -10.23 0.25
N ALA A 163 -8.48 -10.32 -0.80
CA ALA A 163 -8.01 -10.36 -2.18
C ALA A 163 -7.34 -9.03 -2.59
N ILE A 164 -7.95 -7.90 -2.25
CA ILE A 164 -7.44 -6.55 -2.52
C ILE A 164 -6.11 -6.32 -1.79
N ALA A 165 -6.02 -6.71 -0.53
CA ALA A 165 -4.81 -6.52 0.26
C ALA A 165 -3.64 -7.37 -0.25
N VAL A 166 -3.88 -8.65 -0.58
CA VAL A 166 -2.84 -9.52 -1.17
C VAL A 166 -2.36 -8.97 -2.50
N ALA A 167 -3.27 -8.52 -3.36
CA ALA A 167 -2.90 -7.88 -4.61
C ALA A 167 -2.01 -6.65 -4.36
N ALA A 168 -2.45 -5.72 -3.50
CA ALA A 168 -1.70 -4.48 -3.21
C ALA A 168 -0.29 -4.76 -2.70
N TYR A 169 -0.13 -5.61 -1.68
CA TYR A 169 1.19 -5.89 -1.11
C TYR A 169 2.08 -6.74 -2.02
N SER A 170 1.50 -7.66 -2.80
CA SER A 170 2.27 -8.43 -3.79
C SER A 170 2.87 -7.52 -4.86
N TYR A 171 2.12 -6.52 -5.35
CA TYR A 171 2.62 -5.59 -6.35
C TYR A 171 3.65 -4.60 -5.79
N MET A 172 3.51 -4.17 -4.54
CA MET A 172 4.55 -3.37 -3.88
C MET A 172 5.89 -4.12 -3.89
N SER A 173 5.89 -5.42 -3.63
CA SER A 173 7.10 -6.25 -3.70
C SER A 173 7.68 -6.40 -5.10
N LEU A 174 6.83 -6.32 -6.13
CA LEU A 174 7.21 -6.46 -7.53
C LEU A 174 7.62 -5.14 -8.20
N VAL A 175 7.60 -4.02 -7.47
CA VAL A 175 8.03 -2.69 -7.96
C VAL A 175 9.38 -2.75 -8.71
N PRO A 176 10.44 -3.38 -8.16
CA PRO A 176 11.74 -3.44 -8.83
C PRO A 176 11.74 -4.25 -10.15
N LEU A 177 10.73 -5.10 -10.36
CA LEU A 177 10.58 -5.91 -11.58
C LEU A 177 9.68 -5.23 -12.61
N ILE A 178 8.61 -4.59 -12.18
CA ILE A 178 7.57 -4.02 -13.06
C ILE A 178 7.99 -2.64 -13.58
N GLN A 179 8.56 -1.77 -12.74
CA GLN A 179 8.86 -0.39 -13.13
C GLN A 179 9.98 -0.27 -14.18
N PRO A 180 11.15 -0.94 -14.07
CA PRO A 180 12.25 -0.70 -14.99
C PRO A 180 11.93 -0.95 -16.46
N PRO A 181 11.19 -2.00 -16.87
CA PRO A 181 10.77 -2.19 -18.26
C PRO A 181 9.91 -1.02 -18.76
N ILE A 182 8.93 -0.57 -17.96
CA ILE A 182 8.02 0.54 -18.31
C ILE A 182 8.80 1.85 -18.44
N MET A 183 9.70 2.14 -17.50
CA MET A 183 10.56 3.32 -17.53
C MET A 183 11.41 3.37 -18.80
N LYS A 184 12.01 2.23 -19.17
CA LYS A 184 12.82 2.13 -20.39
C LYS A 184 12.00 2.28 -21.67
N LEU A 185 10.76 1.77 -21.67
CA LEU A 185 9.84 1.90 -22.80
C LEU A 185 9.43 3.35 -23.03
N CYS A 186 9.22 4.12 -21.96
CA CYS A 186 8.73 5.51 -22.03
C CYS A 186 9.83 6.55 -22.21
N THR A 187 11.11 6.19 -22.00
CA THR A 187 12.22 7.15 -22.00
C THR A 187 13.33 6.74 -22.97
N THR A 188 13.94 7.71 -23.61
CA THR A 188 15.17 7.51 -24.41
C THR A 188 16.39 7.39 -23.50
N GLU A 189 17.51 6.92 -24.06
CA GLU A 189 18.77 6.88 -23.32
C GLU A 189 19.26 8.28 -22.94
N ALA A 190 19.00 9.27 -23.78
CA ALA A 190 19.32 10.68 -23.51
C ALA A 190 18.51 11.20 -22.31
N ASP A 191 17.19 10.90 -22.26
CA ASP A 191 16.34 11.30 -21.15
C ASP A 191 16.84 10.72 -19.80
N ARG A 192 17.27 9.46 -19.81
CA ARG A 192 17.76 8.78 -18.60
C ARG A 192 19.10 9.30 -18.10
N LYS A 193 19.91 9.92 -18.98
CA LYS A 193 21.23 10.48 -18.65
C LYS A 193 21.17 11.90 -18.06
N ILE A 194 20.00 12.54 -18.04
CA ILE A 194 19.83 13.90 -17.51
C ILE A 194 20.21 13.89 -16.02
N VAL A 195 21.17 14.74 -15.66
CA VAL A 195 21.57 14.99 -14.27
C VAL A 195 20.79 16.20 -13.76
N MET A 196 20.09 16.03 -12.64
CA MET A 196 19.29 17.09 -12.04
C MET A 196 20.15 17.95 -11.10
N GLU A 197 19.87 19.24 -11.09
CA GLU A 197 20.52 20.22 -10.18
C GLU A 197 20.12 19.92 -8.72
N GLN A 198 21.00 20.24 -7.77
CA GLN A 198 20.76 20.02 -6.36
C GLN A 198 19.49 20.78 -5.89
N LEU A 199 18.68 20.13 -5.05
CA LEU A 199 17.50 20.75 -4.45
C LEU A 199 17.90 21.92 -3.54
N ARG A 200 17.04 22.96 -3.48
CA ARG A 200 17.24 24.05 -2.54
C ARG A 200 17.19 23.54 -1.09
N PRO A 201 17.93 24.14 -0.17
CA PRO A 201 17.77 23.85 1.25
C PRO A 201 16.37 24.27 1.71
N VAL A 202 15.75 23.44 2.57
CA VAL A 202 14.45 23.70 3.18
C VAL A 202 14.68 24.14 4.61
N SER A 203 14.08 25.27 5.01
CA SER A 203 14.21 25.80 6.38
C SER A 203 13.44 24.92 7.39
N HIS A 204 13.89 24.95 8.64
CA HIS A 204 13.21 24.23 9.71
C HIS A 204 11.74 24.69 9.89
N PHE A 205 11.48 25.99 9.71
CA PHE A 205 10.13 26.54 9.75
C PHE A 205 9.22 25.94 8.65
N GLU A 206 9.69 25.83 7.41
CA GLU A 206 8.94 25.20 6.32
C GLU A 206 8.61 23.74 6.64
N ARG A 207 9.54 23.01 7.25
CA ARG A 207 9.35 21.60 7.63
C ARG A 207 8.30 21.41 8.72
N ILE A 208 8.17 22.36 9.66
CA ILE A 208 7.14 22.31 10.71
C ILE A 208 5.79 22.78 10.20
N VAL A 209 5.76 23.83 9.38
CA VAL A 209 4.50 24.40 8.88
C VAL A 209 3.83 23.48 7.85
N PHE A 210 4.61 22.78 7.04
CA PHE A 210 4.10 21.93 5.97
C PHE A 210 3.10 20.86 6.50
N PRO A 211 3.41 20.02 7.50
CA PRO A 211 2.46 19.02 7.99
C PRO A 211 1.21 19.63 8.59
N VAL A 212 1.31 20.77 9.27
CA VAL A 212 0.16 21.46 9.87
C VAL A 212 -0.78 22.00 8.79
N VAL A 213 -0.25 22.74 7.82
CA VAL A 213 -1.03 23.30 6.71
C VAL A 213 -1.65 22.20 5.86
N THR A 214 -0.88 21.17 5.53
CA THR A 214 -1.36 20.02 4.72
C THR A 214 -2.52 19.32 5.44
N THR A 215 -2.41 19.08 6.74
CA THR A 215 -3.50 18.48 7.52
C THR A 215 -4.77 19.33 7.46
N ILE A 216 -4.66 20.63 7.74
CA ILE A 216 -5.82 21.55 7.75
C ILE A 216 -6.48 21.59 6.37
N VAL A 217 -5.70 21.83 5.32
CA VAL A 217 -6.24 22.02 3.97
C VAL A 217 -6.90 20.75 3.45
N ILE A 218 -6.23 19.60 3.57
CA ILE A 218 -6.78 18.35 3.04
C ILE A 218 -7.97 17.88 3.89
N SER A 219 -7.93 18.01 5.22
CA SER A 219 -9.04 17.60 6.09
C SER A 219 -10.29 18.46 5.91
N LEU A 220 -10.13 19.76 5.63
CA LEU A 220 -11.25 20.63 5.30
C LEU A 220 -11.84 20.31 3.92
N LEU A 221 -10.99 19.94 2.97
CA LEU A 221 -11.43 19.58 1.62
C LEU A 221 -12.09 18.20 1.57
N LEU A 222 -11.52 17.23 2.25
CA LEU A 222 -11.91 15.81 2.25
C LEU A 222 -11.96 15.24 3.69
N PRO A 223 -12.99 15.55 4.47
CA PRO A 223 -13.13 15.07 5.85
C PRO A 223 -12.96 13.55 6.04
N PRO A 224 -13.41 12.66 5.11
CA PRO A 224 -13.28 11.22 5.31
C PRO A 224 -11.84 10.70 5.47
N VAL A 225 -10.83 11.42 4.99
CA VAL A 225 -9.41 11.00 5.12
C VAL A 225 -8.64 11.78 6.18
N CYS A 226 -9.33 12.56 6.99
CA CYS A 226 -8.70 13.32 8.07
C CYS A 226 -7.85 12.43 9.00
N SER A 227 -8.31 11.21 9.31
CA SER A 227 -7.57 10.27 10.15
C SER A 227 -6.25 9.79 9.47
N LEU A 228 -6.25 9.49 8.16
CA LEU A 228 -5.06 9.06 7.46
C LEU A 228 -4.05 10.20 7.32
N ILE A 229 -4.47 11.32 6.75
CA ILE A 229 -3.59 12.48 6.52
C ILE A 229 -3.14 13.09 7.85
N GLY A 230 -4.03 13.21 8.83
CA GLY A 230 -3.68 13.74 10.15
C GLY A 230 -2.60 12.92 10.83
N MET A 231 -2.72 11.58 10.81
CA MET A 231 -1.71 10.71 11.41
C MET A 231 -0.40 10.71 10.63
N LEU A 232 -0.43 10.75 9.29
CA LEU A 232 0.76 10.90 8.45
C LEU A 232 1.52 12.18 8.82
N MET A 233 0.82 13.30 8.87
CA MET A 233 1.41 14.61 9.13
C MET A 233 1.82 14.76 10.59
N LEU A 234 1.10 14.14 11.54
CA LEU A 234 1.51 14.08 12.94
C LEU A 234 2.85 13.34 13.11
N GLY A 235 3.00 12.21 12.43
CA GLY A 235 4.27 11.47 12.42
C GLY A 235 5.42 12.31 11.85
N ASN A 236 5.17 13.00 10.76
CA ASN A 236 6.16 13.91 10.18
C ASN A 236 6.50 15.07 11.12
N LEU A 237 5.51 15.64 11.79
CA LEU A 237 5.72 16.69 12.80
C LEU A 237 6.61 16.17 13.95
N PHE A 238 6.44 14.93 14.41
CA PHE A 238 7.31 14.33 15.43
C PHE A 238 8.78 14.30 14.97
N LYS A 239 9.03 13.98 13.70
CA LYS A 239 10.36 13.94 13.13
C LYS A 239 10.98 15.33 13.00
N GLU A 240 10.22 16.31 12.49
CA GLU A 240 10.76 17.62 12.12
C GLU A 240 10.81 18.61 13.27
N ALA A 241 10.09 18.36 14.38
CA ALA A 241 10.02 19.29 15.52
C ALA A 241 11.32 19.42 16.32
N GLY A 242 12.22 18.44 16.26
CA GLY A 242 13.52 18.44 16.97
C GLY A 242 13.44 18.29 18.48
N CYS A 243 12.25 18.31 19.08
CA CYS A 243 12.02 18.09 20.51
C CYS A 243 11.15 16.86 20.81
N LEU A 244 10.73 16.13 19.78
CA LEU A 244 9.84 14.96 19.87
C LEU A 244 10.51 13.66 19.41
N ASP A 245 11.85 13.58 19.45
CA ASP A 245 12.63 12.44 18.95
C ASP A 245 12.19 11.09 19.54
N ARG A 246 11.81 11.06 20.83
CA ARG A 246 11.30 9.85 21.49
C ARG A 246 10.00 9.35 20.90
N LEU A 247 9.07 10.27 20.52
CA LEU A 247 7.81 9.93 19.90
C LEU A 247 8.03 9.51 18.45
N SER A 248 8.93 10.20 17.75
CA SER A 248 9.35 9.86 16.39
C SER A 248 9.96 8.46 16.35
N ASP A 249 10.91 8.15 17.24
CA ASP A 249 11.54 6.84 17.34
C ASP A 249 10.52 5.72 17.64
N THR A 250 9.63 5.95 18.60
CA THR A 250 8.56 4.99 18.93
C THR A 250 7.63 4.76 17.76
N ALA A 251 7.21 5.83 17.05
CA ALA A 251 6.28 5.75 15.93
C ALA A 251 6.88 4.97 14.75
N GLN A 252 8.13 5.25 14.39
CA GLN A 252 8.77 4.62 13.23
C GLN A 252 9.28 3.20 13.48
N ASN A 253 9.50 2.80 14.72
CA ASN A 253 10.05 1.49 15.10
C ASN A 253 9.02 0.62 15.83
N ALA A 254 8.82 0.82 17.13
CA ALA A 254 8.02 -0.07 17.96
C ALA A 254 6.53 -0.09 17.54
N LEU A 255 5.91 1.08 17.43
CA LEU A 255 4.49 1.17 17.05
C LEU A 255 4.26 0.63 15.64
N MET A 256 5.08 1.05 14.68
CA MET A 256 4.99 0.60 13.29
C MET A 256 5.06 -0.92 13.20
N ASN A 257 6.01 -1.56 13.89
CA ASN A 257 6.17 -3.01 13.89
C ASN A 257 4.98 -3.73 14.54
N ILE A 258 4.50 -3.25 15.69
CA ILE A 258 3.34 -3.84 16.39
C ILE A 258 2.09 -3.75 15.50
N VAL A 259 1.82 -2.58 14.96
CA VAL A 259 0.63 -2.36 14.11
C VAL A 259 0.73 -3.14 12.80
N THR A 260 1.93 -3.25 12.23
CA THR A 260 2.18 -4.08 11.04
C THR A 260 1.87 -5.55 11.29
N ILE A 261 2.30 -6.11 12.43
CA ILE A 261 1.97 -7.49 12.81
C ILE A 261 0.45 -7.67 12.90
N MET A 262 -0.24 -6.76 13.59
CA MET A 262 -1.69 -6.86 13.76
C MET A 262 -2.45 -6.71 12.43
N LEU A 263 -2.12 -5.67 11.65
CA LEU A 263 -2.75 -5.40 10.36
C LEU A 263 -2.54 -6.55 9.38
N ALA A 264 -1.31 -6.99 9.23
CA ALA A 264 -0.95 -8.03 8.27
C ALA A 264 -1.53 -9.39 8.66
N THR A 265 -1.43 -9.80 9.94
CA THR A 265 -2.05 -11.03 10.42
C THR A 265 -3.56 -10.99 10.24
N GLY A 266 -4.21 -9.90 10.62
CA GLY A 266 -5.64 -9.76 10.47
C GLY A 266 -6.10 -9.75 9.00
N THR A 267 -5.34 -9.12 8.11
CA THR A 267 -5.57 -9.21 6.67
C THR A 267 -5.52 -10.67 6.19
N GLY A 268 -4.53 -11.45 6.67
CA GLY A 268 -4.46 -12.88 6.40
C GLY A 268 -5.68 -13.65 6.92
N LEU A 269 -6.21 -13.27 8.09
CA LEU A 269 -7.41 -13.89 8.66
C LEU A 269 -8.68 -13.67 7.81
N THR A 270 -8.72 -12.64 6.97
CA THR A 270 -9.84 -12.44 6.01
C THR A 270 -9.74 -13.32 4.77
N MET A 271 -8.61 -14.04 4.55
CA MET A 271 -8.37 -14.88 3.37
C MET A 271 -8.93 -16.28 3.54
N LYS A 272 -10.25 -16.39 3.69
CA LYS A 272 -10.94 -17.69 3.78
C LYS A 272 -11.13 -18.32 2.41
N ALA A 273 -11.16 -19.65 2.33
CA ALA A 273 -11.36 -20.38 1.08
C ALA A 273 -12.62 -19.93 0.32
N GLU A 274 -13.71 -19.71 1.04
CA GLU A 274 -15.02 -19.35 0.51
C GLU A 274 -15.02 -17.97 -0.18
N SER A 275 -14.31 -16.99 0.41
CA SER A 275 -14.25 -15.62 -0.10
C SER A 275 -13.10 -15.40 -1.07
N PHE A 276 -12.01 -16.18 -0.99
CA PHE A 276 -10.80 -15.96 -1.77
C PHE A 276 -10.75 -16.79 -3.07
N LEU A 277 -11.24 -18.06 -3.03
CA LEU A 277 -11.20 -18.96 -4.19
C LEU A 277 -12.39 -18.71 -5.14
N ASN A 278 -12.44 -17.50 -5.69
CA ASN A 278 -13.47 -17.12 -6.65
C ASN A 278 -12.83 -16.40 -7.86
N TYR A 279 -13.60 -16.27 -8.93
CA TYR A 279 -13.18 -15.60 -10.16
C TYR A 279 -12.82 -14.12 -9.92
N GLN A 280 -13.50 -13.46 -8.99
CA GLN A 280 -13.28 -12.05 -8.67
C GLN A 280 -11.86 -11.81 -8.16
N THR A 281 -11.31 -12.72 -7.35
CA THR A 281 -9.93 -12.63 -6.86
C THR A 281 -8.92 -12.61 -7.99
N ILE A 282 -9.10 -13.45 -9.01
CA ILE A 282 -8.21 -13.47 -10.19
C ILE A 282 -8.30 -12.15 -10.95
N LEU A 283 -9.51 -11.62 -11.14
CA LEU A 283 -9.72 -10.32 -11.78
C LEU A 283 -9.06 -9.18 -11.01
N ILE A 284 -9.17 -9.16 -9.67
CA ILE A 284 -8.53 -8.17 -8.81
C ILE A 284 -7.01 -8.21 -8.97
N ILE A 285 -6.43 -9.42 -8.99
CA ILE A 285 -4.99 -9.62 -9.19
C ILE A 285 -4.55 -9.07 -10.55
N VAL A 286 -5.24 -9.40 -11.63
CA VAL A 286 -4.90 -8.91 -12.98
C VAL A 286 -5.05 -7.39 -13.08
N LEU A 287 -6.18 -6.85 -12.59
CA LEU A 287 -6.43 -5.41 -12.59
C LEU A 287 -5.39 -4.62 -11.79
N GLY A 288 -4.99 -5.13 -10.64
CA GLY A 288 -3.95 -4.49 -9.82
C GLY A 288 -2.62 -4.39 -10.55
N LEU A 289 -2.21 -5.44 -11.28
CA LEU A 289 -1.00 -5.41 -12.10
C LEU A 289 -1.07 -4.35 -13.21
N ILE A 290 -2.20 -4.31 -13.93
CA ILE A 290 -2.45 -3.32 -14.99
C ILE A 290 -2.46 -1.92 -14.39
N ALA A 291 -3.12 -1.71 -13.27
CA ALA A 291 -3.21 -0.44 -12.58
C ALA A 291 -1.85 0.10 -12.17
N PHE A 292 -1.01 -0.75 -11.57
CA PHE A 292 0.35 -0.38 -11.17
C PHE A 292 1.23 -0.01 -12.37
N ALA A 293 1.13 -0.79 -13.45
CA ALA A 293 1.82 -0.50 -14.70
C ALA A 293 1.35 0.84 -15.31
N ALA A 294 0.04 1.10 -15.32
CA ALA A 294 -0.55 2.33 -15.82
C ALA A 294 -0.13 3.55 -14.99
N GLY A 295 -0.11 3.45 -13.65
CA GLY A 295 0.37 4.52 -12.77
C GLY A 295 1.84 4.86 -13.02
N THR A 296 2.70 3.85 -13.13
CA THR A 296 4.11 4.02 -13.49
C THR A 296 4.27 4.68 -14.86
N PHE A 297 3.54 4.19 -15.86
CA PHE A 297 3.55 4.74 -17.22
C PHE A 297 3.15 6.21 -17.23
N ALA A 298 2.02 6.55 -16.62
CA ALA A 298 1.50 7.92 -16.58
C ALA A 298 2.47 8.86 -15.86
N GLY A 299 3.04 8.42 -14.72
CA GLY A 299 4.04 9.20 -13.99
C GLY A 299 5.28 9.51 -14.84
N VAL A 300 5.84 8.53 -15.54
CA VAL A 300 7.02 8.72 -16.41
C VAL A 300 6.70 9.58 -17.63
N VAL A 301 5.56 9.38 -18.28
CA VAL A 301 5.12 10.19 -19.43
C VAL A 301 4.93 11.65 -19.00
N PHE A 302 4.31 11.88 -17.84
CA PHE A 302 4.17 13.24 -17.30
C PHE A 302 5.51 13.83 -16.89
N GLY A 303 6.44 13.03 -16.35
CA GLY A 303 7.84 13.43 -16.11
C GLY A 303 8.54 13.86 -17.39
N LYS A 304 8.28 13.17 -18.52
CA LYS A 304 8.80 13.56 -19.82
C LYS A 304 8.20 14.88 -20.32
N LEU A 305 6.90 15.09 -20.09
CA LEU A 305 6.26 16.37 -20.39
C LEU A 305 6.89 17.51 -19.58
N MET A 306 7.10 17.30 -18.29
CA MET A 306 7.81 18.28 -17.43
C MET A 306 9.23 18.56 -17.92
N CYS A 307 9.97 17.53 -18.34
CA CYS A 307 11.29 17.65 -18.90
C CYS A 307 11.30 18.57 -20.16
N ILE A 308 10.31 18.40 -21.03
CA ILE A 308 10.16 19.25 -22.23
C ILE A 308 9.84 20.70 -21.83
N LEU A 309 8.95 20.90 -20.86
CA LEU A 309 8.50 22.22 -20.43
C LEU A 309 9.58 23.04 -19.72
N ASP A 310 10.49 22.37 -18.99
CA ASP A 310 11.56 23.02 -18.24
C ASP A 310 12.93 23.04 -18.97
N GLY A 311 12.92 22.69 -20.26
CA GLY A 311 14.09 22.74 -21.11
C GLY A 311 15.14 21.66 -20.83
N GLY A 312 14.71 20.48 -20.40
CA GLY A 312 15.60 19.33 -20.21
C GLY A 312 16.25 19.24 -18.82
N LYS A 313 15.72 19.95 -17.83
CA LYS A 313 16.26 19.96 -16.46
C LYS A 313 15.73 18.81 -15.59
N THR A 314 14.49 18.40 -15.79
CA THR A 314 13.89 17.31 -15.03
C THR A 314 14.15 15.95 -15.71
N ASN A 315 14.71 15.00 -14.97
CA ASN A 315 14.85 13.63 -15.46
C ASN A 315 13.49 12.91 -15.39
N PRO A 316 12.94 12.43 -16.52
CA PRO A 316 11.62 11.77 -16.55
C PRO A 316 11.49 10.55 -15.64
N LEU A 317 12.60 9.89 -15.32
CA LEU A 317 12.61 8.70 -14.47
C LEU A 317 12.00 8.96 -13.09
N ILE A 318 12.11 10.20 -12.54
CA ILE A 318 11.54 10.50 -11.23
C ILE A 318 10.00 10.38 -11.21
N GLY A 319 9.36 10.50 -12.38
CA GLY A 319 7.92 10.32 -12.49
C GLY A 319 7.42 8.90 -12.14
N SER A 320 8.27 7.87 -12.34
CA SER A 320 7.93 6.50 -11.91
C SER A 320 7.76 6.39 -10.40
N ALA A 321 8.37 7.29 -9.63
CA ALA A 321 8.26 7.32 -8.18
C ALA A 321 6.96 7.97 -7.68
N GLY A 322 6.11 8.51 -8.58
CA GLY A 322 4.81 9.08 -8.22
C GLY A 322 3.81 8.08 -7.63
N VAL A 323 4.05 6.77 -7.74
CA VAL A 323 3.32 5.74 -7.00
C VAL A 323 3.75 5.72 -5.53
N SER A 324 2.83 5.39 -4.62
CA SER A 324 3.04 5.51 -3.17
C SER A 324 3.95 4.47 -2.52
N ALA A 325 4.63 3.64 -3.30
CA ALA A 325 5.56 2.62 -2.78
C ALA A 325 6.85 3.28 -2.23
N VAL A 326 6.77 3.88 -1.05
CA VAL A 326 7.88 4.62 -0.40
C VAL A 326 8.74 3.67 0.43
N PRO A 327 10.07 3.74 0.34
CA PRO A 327 10.90 4.47 -0.62
C PRO A 327 11.28 3.65 -1.87
N MET A 328 10.63 2.51 -2.12
CA MET A 328 11.06 1.53 -3.14
C MET A 328 11.04 2.10 -4.55
N ALA A 329 9.96 2.80 -4.93
CA ALA A 329 9.84 3.39 -6.26
C ALA A 329 10.92 4.46 -6.52
N ALA A 330 11.25 5.26 -5.52
CA ALA A 330 12.35 6.24 -5.62
C ALA A 330 13.72 5.56 -5.79
N ARG A 331 13.97 4.44 -5.08
CA ARG A 331 15.19 3.64 -5.26
C ARG A 331 15.28 3.02 -6.65
N VAL A 332 14.17 2.55 -7.22
CA VAL A 332 14.14 2.03 -8.59
C VAL A 332 14.49 3.12 -9.60
N SER A 333 13.95 4.33 -9.44
CA SER A 333 14.33 5.49 -10.28
C SER A 333 15.83 5.78 -10.20
N GLN A 334 16.41 5.75 -9.00
CA GLN A 334 17.85 5.88 -8.79
C GLN A 334 18.66 4.80 -9.52
N ILE A 335 18.29 3.52 -9.34
CA ILE A 335 19.00 2.39 -9.95
C ILE A 335 18.97 2.46 -11.48
N VAL A 336 17.82 2.79 -12.07
CA VAL A 336 17.68 2.90 -13.53
C VAL A 336 18.46 4.09 -14.06
N GLY A 337 18.46 5.23 -13.35
CA GLY A 337 19.23 6.42 -13.70
C GLY A 337 20.73 6.17 -13.64
N GLN A 338 21.24 5.55 -12.57
CA GLN A 338 22.67 5.23 -12.44
C GLN A 338 23.17 4.21 -13.46
N LYS A 339 22.32 3.27 -13.91
CA LYS A 339 22.67 2.35 -15.00
C LYS A 339 22.87 3.08 -16.33
N ALA A 340 22.19 4.21 -16.55
CA ALA A 340 22.35 5.02 -17.75
C ALA A 340 23.50 6.02 -17.63
N ASN A 341 23.71 6.58 -16.44
CA ASN A 341 24.80 7.50 -16.13
C ASN A 341 25.19 7.34 -14.65
N PRO A 342 26.39 6.81 -14.33
CA PRO A 342 26.84 6.61 -12.94
C PRO A 342 26.87 7.87 -12.07
N ALA A 343 26.99 9.06 -12.67
CA ALA A 343 26.96 10.35 -11.96
C ALA A 343 25.53 10.81 -11.61
N ASN A 344 24.50 10.05 -11.96
CA ASN A 344 23.12 10.46 -11.80
C ASN A 344 22.57 10.05 -10.43
N PHE A 345 22.35 11.04 -9.57
CA PHE A 345 21.81 10.86 -8.20
C PHE A 345 20.36 11.34 -8.14
N LEU A 346 19.42 10.48 -8.55
CA LEU A 346 18.00 10.81 -8.63
C LEU A 346 17.21 10.57 -7.35
N LEU A 347 17.77 9.88 -6.35
CA LEU A 347 17.02 9.42 -5.17
C LEU A 347 16.27 10.56 -4.48
N MET A 348 16.97 11.65 -4.15
CA MET A 348 16.38 12.80 -3.47
C MET A 348 15.30 13.49 -4.31
N HIS A 349 15.52 13.56 -5.64
CA HIS A 349 14.53 14.13 -6.57
C HIS A 349 13.30 13.22 -6.70
N ALA A 350 13.49 11.91 -6.72
CA ALA A 350 12.44 10.90 -6.81
C ALA A 350 11.63 10.78 -5.51
N MET A 351 12.21 11.14 -4.35
CA MET A 351 11.47 11.18 -3.08
C MET A 351 10.33 12.20 -3.10
N GLY A 352 10.49 13.33 -3.78
CA GLY A 352 9.42 14.33 -3.91
C GLY A 352 8.13 13.75 -4.51
N PRO A 353 8.16 13.22 -5.74
CA PRO A 353 7.00 12.54 -6.34
C PRO A 353 6.51 11.35 -5.52
N ASN A 354 7.42 10.58 -4.89
CA ASN A 354 7.08 9.39 -4.13
C ASN A 354 6.20 9.72 -2.92
N VAL A 355 6.56 10.77 -2.19
CA VAL A 355 5.78 11.25 -1.06
C VAL A 355 4.50 11.95 -1.53
N ALA A 356 4.55 12.67 -2.65
CA ALA A 356 3.38 13.24 -3.29
C ALA A 356 2.35 12.15 -3.66
N GLY A 357 2.82 10.97 -4.07
CA GLY A 357 1.99 9.80 -4.32
C GLY A 357 1.18 9.36 -3.10
N VAL A 358 1.79 9.31 -1.91
CA VAL A 358 1.08 8.94 -0.65
C VAL A 358 -0.07 9.89 -0.38
N ILE A 359 0.20 11.21 -0.46
CA ILE A 359 -0.84 12.23 -0.31
C ILE A 359 -1.90 12.04 -1.41
N GLY A 360 -1.47 11.83 -2.65
CA GLY A 360 -2.36 11.65 -3.81
C GLY A 360 -3.29 10.45 -3.65
N THR A 361 -2.78 9.30 -3.20
CA THR A 361 -3.58 8.10 -2.98
C THR A 361 -4.57 8.29 -1.83
N ALA A 362 -4.17 8.93 -0.72
CA ALA A 362 -5.09 9.26 0.38
C ALA A 362 -6.19 10.23 -0.08
N VAL A 363 -5.83 11.26 -0.87
CA VAL A 363 -6.81 12.19 -1.47
C VAL A 363 -7.77 11.47 -2.43
N ALA A 364 -7.27 10.55 -3.26
CA ALA A 364 -8.11 9.73 -4.15
C ALA A 364 -9.09 8.87 -3.35
N ALA A 365 -8.63 8.21 -2.28
CA ALA A 365 -9.50 7.44 -1.39
C ALA A 365 -10.58 8.33 -0.73
N GLY A 366 -10.19 9.52 -0.28
CA GLY A 366 -11.11 10.50 0.29
C GLY A 366 -12.16 10.99 -0.69
N ALA A 367 -11.77 11.25 -1.92
CA ALA A 367 -12.70 11.64 -2.98
C ALA A 367 -13.70 10.51 -3.27
N MET A 368 -13.25 9.26 -3.36
CA MET A 368 -14.13 8.11 -3.55
C MET A 368 -15.13 7.96 -2.40
N LEU A 369 -14.66 8.07 -1.14
CA LEU A 369 -15.54 8.01 0.03
C LEU A 369 -16.55 9.15 0.08
N ALA A 370 -16.15 10.37 -0.29
CA ALA A 370 -17.01 11.53 -0.29
C ALA A 370 -18.08 11.48 -1.39
N MET A 371 -17.73 10.93 -2.58
CA MET A 371 -18.62 10.89 -3.75
C MET A 371 -19.54 9.67 -3.76
N ILE A 372 -19.06 8.52 -3.29
CA ILE A 372 -19.75 7.22 -3.45
C ILE A 372 -20.35 6.77 -2.10
N GLY A 373 -19.67 7.08 -1.00
CA GLY A 373 -20.02 6.65 0.34
C GLY A 373 -19.58 5.22 0.68
N PRO A 374 -19.48 4.88 1.97
CA PRO A 374 -19.19 3.52 2.42
C PRO A 374 -20.37 2.57 2.16
N VAL A 375 -20.11 1.26 2.17
CA VAL A 375 -21.17 0.25 2.22
C VAL A 375 -21.86 0.35 3.57
N LYS A 376 -23.21 0.41 3.55
CA LYS A 376 -24.03 0.52 4.77
C LYS A 376 -24.18 -0.85 5.44
#